data_d9625325f974fe3c6a185b4da9288079
#
_entry.id   d9625325f974fe3c6a185b4da9288079
#
_cell.length_a   1.000
_cell.length_b   1.000
_cell.length_c   1.000
_cell.angle_alpha   90.00
_cell.angle_beta   90.00
_cell.angle_gamma   90.00
#
_symmetry.space_group_name_H-M   'P 1'
#
loop_
_entity.id
_entity.type
_entity.pdbx_description
1 polymer ?
#
loop_
_entity_poly.entity_id
_entity_poly.type
_entity_poly.pdbx_seq_one_letter_code
_entity_poly.pdbx_strand_id
1 'polypeptide(L)'
;PHEFDRLYLMNVHILTSKDGGKNFEQLTNERNFYYYFDKKHSDHHAMAFKMSDPDYLMVGTDAGIYESFDAAKNWHYFLNLPLTQFYKVAVNNQEPFYHIFGGTQDNGSAGGPSATDEEYGITNRVWYKTLMADGHQSATDPVYNEIMYATTQEGGFHRVDLTTGEQVYIKPQPLDGDPYERFNWDTPILVSPHNPAKIYIASHRAVSYTHLTL
;
A
#
# COMPACT_ATOMS: atom_id res chain seq x y z
N PRO A 1 -14.36 -5.54 29.13
CA PRO A 1 -15.19 -4.91 30.17
C PRO A 1 -15.50 -5.84 31.36
N HIS A 2 -15.30 -7.14 31.20
CA HIS A 2 -15.58 -8.12 32.30
C HIS A 2 -14.31 -8.51 33.07
N GLU A 3 -13.12 -8.17 32.55
CA GLU A 3 -11.81 -8.40 33.15
C GLU A 3 -11.06 -7.07 33.19
N PHE A 4 -11.09 -6.36 34.31
CA PHE A 4 -10.47 -5.03 34.46
C PHE A 4 -8.96 -5.03 34.29
N ASP A 5 -8.30 -6.16 34.55
CA ASP A 5 -6.85 -6.31 34.44
C ASP A 5 -6.39 -6.75 33.05
N ARG A 6 -7.32 -7.02 32.12
CA ARG A 6 -6.99 -7.38 30.74
C ARG A 6 -6.82 -6.13 29.89
N LEU A 7 -5.60 -5.94 29.36
CA LEU A 7 -5.24 -4.84 28.49
C LEU A 7 -4.75 -5.37 27.15
N TYR A 8 -4.95 -4.58 26.08
CA TYR A 8 -4.41 -4.84 24.77
C TYR A 8 -3.62 -3.62 24.30
N LEU A 9 -2.41 -3.84 23.82
CA LEU A 9 -1.60 -2.84 23.14
C LEU A 9 -1.50 -3.22 21.68
N MET A 10 -1.89 -2.29 20.81
CA MET A 10 -1.83 -2.45 19.36
C MET A 10 -0.63 -1.71 18.80
N ASN A 11 0.11 -2.39 17.96
CA ASN A 11 1.24 -1.90 17.20
C ASN A 11 1.42 -2.86 16.02
N VAL A 12 2.65 -3.08 15.52
CA VAL A 12 2.96 -4.16 14.58
C VAL A 12 2.33 -5.47 15.07
N HIS A 13 2.47 -5.79 16.34
CA HIS A 13 1.82 -6.93 16.98
C HIS A 13 0.79 -6.49 18.03
N ILE A 14 -0.16 -7.36 18.34
CA ILE A 14 -1.02 -7.19 19.49
C ILE A 14 -0.35 -7.82 20.71
N LEU A 15 -0.13 -7.02 21.73
CA LEU A 15 0.30 -7.51 23.04
C LEU A 15 -0.89 -7.51 23.99
N THR A 16 -1.00 -8.51 24.84
CA THR A 16 -2.02 -8.59 25.88
C THR A 16 -1.41 -8.72 27.26
N SER A 17 -2.02 -8.08 28.22
CA SER A 17 -1.77 -8.26 29.66
C SER A 17 -3.02 -8.83 30.33
N LYS A 18 -2.83 -9.65 31.34
CA LYS A 18 -3.87 -10.23 32.20
C LYS A 18 -3.74 -9.77 33.65
N ASP A 19 -2.78 -8.90 33.94
CA ASP A 19 -2.40 -8.48 35.28
C ASP A 19 -2.30 -6.96 35.45
N GLY A 20 -3.12 -6.23 34.71
CA GLY A 20 -3.19 -4.76 34.76
C GLY A 20 -1.96 -4.07 34.18
N GLY A 21 -1.29 -4.70 33.22
CA GLY A 21 -0.16 -4.11 32.51
C GLY A 21 1.22 -4.35 33.15
N LYS A 22 1.30 -5.24 34.14
CA LYS A 22 2.59 -5.59 34.76
C LYS A 22 3.44 -6.49 33.85
N ASN A 23 2.78 -7.40 33.13
CA ASN A 23 3.41 -8.27 32.15
C ASN A 23 2.59 -8.25 30.86
N PHE A 24 3.30 -8.36 29.72
CA PHE A 24 2.69 -8.45 28.39
C PHE A 24 3.19 -9.69 27.66
N GLU A 25 2.28 -10.37 26.97
CA GLU A 25 2.57 -11.46 26.07
C GLU A 25 2.04 -11.13 24.65
N GLN A 26 2.72 -11.57 23.61
CA GLN A 26 2.25 -11.41 22.26
C GLN A 26 1.04 -12.31 22.02
N LEU A 27 -0.08 -11.69 21.62
CA LEU A 27 -1.35 -12.38 21.43
C LEU A 27 -1.34 -13.28 20.18
N THR A 28 -0.64 -12.85 19.13
CA THR A 28 -0.57 -13.55 17.85
C THR A 28 0.87 -13.76 17.43
N ASN A 29 1.17 -14.94 16.89
CA ASN A 29 2.50 -15.26 16.38
C ASN A 29 2.54 -14.99 14.88
N GLU A 30 2.73 -13.72 14.51
CA GLU A 30 2.73 -13.22 13.13
C GLU A 30 4.14 -13.34 12.55
N ARG A 31 4.55 -14.53 12.14
CA ARG A 31 5.92 -14.71 11.63
C ARG A 31 6.09 -14.50 10.12
N ASN A 32 5.02 -14.35 9.32
CA ASN A 32 5.15 -14.20 7.87
C ASN A 32 4.11 -13.25 7.26
N PHE A 33 4.53 -12.03 7.05
CA PHE A 33 3.80 -10.88 6.54
C PHE A 33 3.16 -11.05 5.15
N TYR A 34 3.75 -11.88 4.27
CA TYR A 34 3.48 -11.81 2.83
C TYR A 34 2.84 -13.04 2.19
N TYR A 35 2.67 -14.16 2.89
CA TYR A 35 2.40 -15.42 2.19
C TYR A 35 1.18 -16.23 2.64
N TYR A 36 0.43 -15.80 3.65
CA TYR A 36 -0.67 -16.63 4.16
C TYR A 36 -1.94 -15.80 4.36
N PHE A 37 -2.92 -16.02 3.50
CA PHE A 37 -4.27 -15.47 3.60
C PHE A 37 -5.06 -15.92 4.85
N ASP A 38 -4.56 -16.92 5.56
CA ASP A 38 -5.15 -17.48 6.76
C ASP A 38 -4.65 -16.83 8.07
N LYS A 39 -3.73 -15.86 7.97
CA LYS A 39 -3.19 -15.16 9.14
C LYS A 39 -3.53 -13.67 9.07
N LYS A 40 -3.79 -13.13 10.24
CA LYS A 40 -4.09 -11.71 10.38
C LYS A 40 -2.86 -10.87 10.02
N HIS A 41 -3.07 -9.84 9.20
CA HIS A 41 -2.06 -8.83 8.90
C HIS A 41 -1.59 -8.13 10.19
N SER A 42 -0.35 -7.68 10.22
CA SER A 42 0.17 -6.84 11.29
C SER A 42 -0.29 -5.38 11.19
N ASP A 43 0.36 -4.50 11.91
CA ASP A 43 0.11 -3.04 11.91
C ASP A 43 -1.36 -2.71 12.24
N HIS A 44 -1.65 -2.86 13.55
CA HIS A 44 -2.99 -2.72 14.08
C HIS A 44 -3.25 -1.27 14.50
N HIS A 45 -4.36 -0.71 14.04
CA HIS A 45 -4.75 0.68 14.28
C HIS A 45 -5.93 0.84 15.24
N ALA A 46 -6.85 -0.10 15.22
CA ALA A 46 -8.06 -0.03 16.03
C ALA A 46 -8.52 -1.42 16.50
N MET A 47 -9.11 -1.48 17.68
CA MET A 47 -9.75 -2.67 18.22
C MET A 47 -11.11 -2.31 18.82
N ALA A 48 -12.10 -3.13 18.55
CA ALA A 48 -13.44 -3.01 19.11
C ALA A 48 -13.84 -4.32 19.80
N PHE A 49 -14.65 -4.19 20.84
CA PHE A 49 -15.18 -5.30 21.66
C PHE A 49 -16.69 -5.27 21.65
N LYS A 50 -17.29 -6.44 21.67
CA LYS A 50 -18.73 -6.57 21.91
C LYS A 50 -19.00 -6.68 23.40
N MET A 51 -19.74 -5.71 23.96
CA MET A 51 -20.00 -5.66 25.40
C MET A 51 -20.75 -6.89 25.95
N SER A 52 -21.58 -7.53 25.11
CA SER A 52 -22.37 -8.72 25.48
C SER A 52 -21.61 -10.04 25.26
N ASP A 53 -20.42 -9.99 24.65
CA ASP A 53 -19.65 -11.17 24.30
C ASP A 53 -18.16 -10.83 24.37
N PRO A 54 -17.48 -11.15 25.48
CA PRO A 54 -16.10 -10.78 25.72
C PRO A 54 -15.11 -11.52 24.81
N ASP A 55 -15.52 -12.61 24.18
CA ASP A 55 -14.69 -13.37 23.24
C ASP A 55 -14.76 -12.81 21.81
N TYR A 56 -15.71 -11.92 21.53
CA TYR A 56 -15.82 -11.27 20.23
C TYR A 56 -14.97 -9.99 20.16
N LEU A 57 -14.06 -9.97 19.21
CA LEU A 57 -13.14 -8.87 18.95
C LEU A 57 -13.15 -8.53 17.45
N MET A 58 -12.99 -7.25 17.15
CA MET A 58 -12.66 -6.78 15.79
C MET A 58 -11.39 -5.95 15.82
N VAL A 59 -10.55 -6.10 14.81
CA VAL A 59 -9.33 -5.29 14.63
C VAL A 59 -9.25 -4.73 13.22
N GLY A 60 -8.82 -3.48 13.10
CA GLY A 60 -8.44 -2.82 11.85
C GLY A 60 -6.93 -2.83 11.71
N THR A 61 -6.46 -3.20 10.52
CA THR A 61 -5.04 -3.28 10.16
C THR A 61 -4.80 -2.56 8.83
N ASP A 62 -3.55 -2.46 8.38
CA ASP A 62 -3.21 -1.93 7.05
C ASP A 62 -3.83 -2.75 5.90
N ALA A 63 -4.16 -4.02 6.13
CA ALA A 63 -4.81 -4.87 5.13
C ALA A 63 -6.35 -4.93 5.23
N GLY A 64 -6.97 -4.25 6.20
CA GLY A 64 -8.41 -4.24 6.38
C GLY A 64 -8.87 -4.73 7.76
N ILE A 65 -10.06 -5.32 7.81
CA ILE A 65 -10.73 -5.69 9.07
C ILE A 65 -10.70 -7.20 9.27
N TYR A 66 -10.44 -7.59 10.50
CA TYR A 66 -10.52 -8.96 10.99
C TYR A 66 -11.44 -9.04 12.20
N GLU A 67 -12.10 -10.19 12.37
CA GLU A 67 -12.89 -10.50 13.57
C GLU A 67 -12.46 -11.84 14.19
N SER A 68 -12.65 -11.94 15.48
CA SER A 68 -12.44 -13.16 16.24
C SER A 68 -13.64 -13.41 17.15
N PHE A 69 -14.05 -14.67 17.27
CA PHE A 69 -15.14 -15.13 18.12
C PHE A 69 -14.65 -15.95 19.33
N ASP A 70 -13.33 -16.06 19.50
CA ASP A 70 -12.70 -16.95 20.47
C ASP A 70 -11.56 -16.29 21.26
N ALA A 71 -11.72 -15.00 21.58
CA ALA A 71 -10.75 -14.19 22.30
C ALA A 71 -9.39 -14.13 21.59
N ALA A 72 -9.42 -13.91 20.27
CA ALA A 72 -8.24 -13.72 19.42
C ALA A 72 -7.37 -14.97 19.16
N LYS A 73 -7.91 -16.17 19.38
CA LYS A 73 -7.19 -17.41 19.03
C LYS A 73 -7.21 -17.66 17.52
N ASN A 74 -8.34 -17.37 16.86
CA ASN A 74 -8.52 -17.45 15.42
C ASN A 74 -9.11 -16.16 14.88
N TRP A 75 -8.74 -15.83 13.61
CA TRP A 75 -9.18 -14.62 12.96
C TRP A 75 -9.85 -14.92 11.62
N HIS A 76 -10.95 -14.20 11.38
CA HIS A 76 -11.67 -14.20 10.11
C HIS A 76 -11.50 -12.84 9.44
N TYR A 77 -11.07 -12.83 8.16
CA TYR A 77 -10.85 -11.63 7.35
C TYR A 77 -12.09 -11.25 6.56
N PHE A 78 -12.44 -9.97 6.54
CA PHE A 78 -13.53 -9.44 5.72
C PHE A 78 -13.07 -9.21 4.29
N LEU A 79 -13.30 -10.19 3.40
CA LEU A 79 -12.94 -10.12 1.99
C LEU A 79 -13.84 -9.22 1.13
N ASN A 80 -15.01 -8.87 1.63
CA ASN A 80 -16.08 -8.22 0.86
C ASN A 80 -16.18 -6.71 1.10
N LEU A 81 -15.20 -6.10 1.71
CA LEU A 81 -15.14 -4.64 1.86
C LEU A 81 -14.57 -4.03 0.58
N PRO A 82 -15.35 -3.24 -0.19
CA PRO A 82 -14.87 -2.60 -1.42
C PRO A 82 -14.13 -1.30 -1.10
N LEU A 83 -13.12 -1.37 -0.25
CA LEU A 83 -12.37 -0.21 0.25
C LEU A 83 -10.89 -0.42 0.04
N THR A 84 -10.21 0.66 -0.36
CA THR A 84 -8.75 0.74 -0.40
C THR A 84 -8.34 2.16 -0.02
N GLN A 85 -7.36 2.28 0.87
CA GLN A 85 -6.79 3.57 1.25
C GLN A 85 -5.56 3.85 0.41
N PHE A 86 -5.71 4.69 -0.60
CA PHE A 86 -4.60 5.15 -1.41
C PHE A 86 -3.89 6.34 -0.75
N TYR A 87 -2.56 6.37 -0.81
CA TYR A 87 -1.78 7.57 -0.47
C TYR A 87 -2.06 8.68 -1.48
N LYS A 88 -1.94 8.37 -2.76
CA LYS A 88 -2.20 9.28 -3.88
C LYS A 88 -2.73 8.51 -5.07
N VAL A 89 -3.43 9.20 -5.95
CA VAL A 89 -3.96 8.62 -7.20
C VAL A 89 -3.48 9.41 -8.40
N ALA A 90 -3.32 8.72 -9.52
CA ALA A 90 -3.06 9.28 -10.84
C ALA A 90 -4.01 8.63 -11.86
N VAL A 91 -4.18 9.29 -13.00
CA VAL A 91 -4.96 8.76 -14.11
C VAL A 91 -4.17 8.91 -15.40
N ASN A 92 -4.36 7.99 -16.35
CA ASN A 92 -3.85 8.13 -17.71
C ASN A 92 -4.90 8.67 -18.67
N ASN A 93 -4.54 8.81 -19.93
CA ASN A 93 -5.41 9.33 -21.00
C ASN A 93 -6.01 8.23 -21.88
N GLN A 94 -6.08 7.00 -21.40
CA GLN A 94 -6.58 5.87 -22.20
C GLN A 94 -8.05 6.04 -22.55
N GLU A 95 -8.38 5.77 -23.81
CA GLU A 95 -9.73 5.73 -24.34
C GLU A 95 -10.19 4.28 -24.56
N PRO A 96 -11.48 3.95 -24.41
CA PRO A 96 -12.59 4.82 -24.00
C PRO A 96 -12.67 5.02 -22.47
N PHE A 97 -11.94 4.23 -21.68
CA PHE A 97 -11.92 4.31 -20.22
C PHE A 97 -10.49 4.56 -19.75
N TYR A 98 -10.26 5.70 -19.14
CA TYR A 98 -8.97 5.95 -18.51
C TYR A 98 -8.73 5.00 -17.34
N HIS A 99 -7.47 4.72 -17.04
CA HIS A 99 -7.10 3.93 -15.87
C HIS A 99 -6.73 4.83 -14.69
N ILE A 100 -7.03 4.33 -13.50
CA ILE A 100 -6.70 4.93 -12.22
C ILE A 100 -5.56 4.12 -11.62
N PHE A 101 -4.55 4.80 -11.10
CA PHE A 101 -3.40 4.19 -10.44
C PHE A 101 -3.23 4.77 -9.04
N GLY A 102 -2.82 3.93 -8.09
CA GLY A 102 -2.56 4.41 -6.74
C GLY A 102 -1.72 3.42 -5.94
N GLY A 103 -1.00 3.96 -4.99
CA GLY A 103 -0.18 3.20 -4.05
C GLY A 103 -0.82 3.14 -2.67
N THR A 104 -0.62 2.02 -2.00
CA THR A 104 -1.11 1.72 -0.66
C THR A 104 0.03 1.26 0.22
N GLN A 105 -0.01 1.61 1.50
CA GLN A 105 0.97 1.10 2.45
C GLN A 105 0.88 -0.42 2.53
N ASP A 106 2.03 -1.09 2.59
CA ASP A 106 2.23 -2.54 2.69
C ASP A 106 1.59 -3.40 1.58
N ASN A 107 0.75 -2.80 0.74
CA ASN A 107 -0.02 -3.54 -0.26
C ASN A 107 0.33 -3.18 -1.72
N GLY A 108 1.44 -2.48 -1.91
CA GLY A 108 1.95 -2.13 -3.23
C GLY A 108 1.12 -1.08 -3.97
N SER A 109 1.41 -0.91 -5.24
CA SER A 109 0.65 -0.06 -6.15
C SER A 109 -0.22 -0.90 -7.08
N ALA A 110 -1.39 -0.37 -7.43
CA ALA A 110 -2.34 -1.05 -8.29
C ALA A 110 -2.92 -0.09 -9.33
N GLY A 111 -3.42 -0.65 -10.43
CA GLY A 111 -4.13 0.07 -11.47
C GLY A 111 -5.40 -0.67 -11.89
N GLY A 112 -6.35 0.09 -12.41
CA GLY A 112 -7.59 -0.46 -12.94
C GLY A 112 -8.39 0.56 -13.73
N PRO A 113 -9.35 0.15 -14.57
CA PRO A 113 -10.12 1.03 -15.41
C PRO A 113 -11.11 1.87 -14.60
N SER A 114 -11.40 3.09 -15.09
CA SER A 114 -12.42 3.98 -14.51
C SER A 114 -13.85 3.50 -14.77
N ALA A 115 -14.05 2.71 -15.80
CA ALA A 115 -15.30 2.08 -16.17
C ALA A 115 -15.02 0.80 -16.95
N THR A 116 -16.05 -0.03 -17.15
CA THR A 116 -16.00 -1.25 -17.94
C THR A 116 -17.36 -1.51 -18.57
N ASP A 117 -17.38 -2.17 -19.69
CA ASP A 117 -18.60 -2.68 -20.35
C ASP A 117 -18.95 -4.13 -19.91
N GLU A 118 -18.23 -4.68 -18.94
CA GLU A 118 -18.56 -5.98 -18.35
C GLU A 118 -19.91 -5.91 -17.59
N GLU A 119 -20.71 -6.98 -17.70
CA GLU A 119 -22.04 -7.08 -17.06
C GLU A 119 -22.02 -6.82 -15.54
N TYR A 120 -20.96 -7.27 -14.86
CA TYR A 120 -20.83 -7.13 -13.42
C TYR A 120 -20.08 -5.87 -12.97
N GLY A 121 -19.75 -4.97 -13.91
CA GLY A 121 -19.01 -3.75 -13.62
C GLY A 121 -17.55 -3.98 -13.21
N ILE A 122 -16.98 -3.02 -12.49
CA ILE A 122 -15.61 -3.10 -12.00
C ILE A 122 -15.52 -4.10 -10.84
N THR A 123 -14.80 -5.17 -11.05
CA THR A 123 -14.51 -6.21 -10.05
C THR A 123 -13.01 -6.25 -9.75
N ASN A 124 -12.60 -6.99 -8.71
CA ASN A 124 -11.18 -7.20 -8.40
C ASN A 124 -10.39 -7.83 -9.54
N ARG A 125 -11.06 -8.50 -10.48
CA ARG A 125 -10.44 -9.16 -11.63
C ARG A 125 -9.81 -8.16 -12.62
N VAL A 126 -10.36 -6.95 -12.72
CA VAL A 126 -9.88 -5.92 -13.66
C VAL A 126 -8.81 -5.01 -13.03
N TRP A 127 -8.53 -5.18 -11.75
CA TRP A 127 -7.42 -4.53 -11.07
C TRP A 127 -6.16 -5.37 -11.15
N TYR A 128 -5.01 -4.73 -11.33
CA TYR A 128 -3.72 -5.40 -11.44
C TYR A 128 -2.65 -4.67 -10.62
N LYS A 129 -1.67 -5.42 -10.15
CA LYS A 129 -0.53 -4.85 -9.44
C LYS A 129 0.45 -4.23 -10.43
N THR A 130 0.90 -3.01 -10.14
CA THR A 130 1.89 -2.28 -10.95
C THR A 130 3.27 -2.31 -10.31
N LEU A 131 3.35 -2.25 -8.99
CA LEU A 131 4.60 -2.31 -8.24
C LEU A 131 4.33 -2.93 -6.85
N MET A 132 5.31 -3.66 -6.33
CA MET A 132 5.27 -4.20 -4.95
C MET A 132 5.99 -3.24 -3.98
N ALA A 133 6.04 -3.57 -2.70
CA ALA A 133 6.49 -2.78 -1.54
C ALA A 133 5.43 -1.76 -1.09
N ASP A 134 5.79 -0.80 -0.23
CA ASP A 134 4.87 0.30 0.10
C ASP A 134 4.66 1.16 -1.14
N GLY A 135 3.45 1.13 -1.66
CA GLY A 135 3.10 1.94 -2.82
C GLY A 135 2.77 3.36 -2.40
N HIS A 136 3.35 4.33 -3.05
CA HIS A 136 3.10 5.75 -2.79
C HIS A 136 2.47 6.45 -3.98
N GLN A 137 3.20 7.33 -4.63
CA GLN A 137 2.69 8.07 -5.76
C GLN A 137 2.90 7.32 -7.07
N SER A 138 1.89 7.35 -7.92
CA SER A 138 1.98 7.00 -9.33
C SER A 138 1.96 8.27 -10.18
N ALA A 139 2.58 8.21 -11.37
CA ALA A 139 2.48 9.22 -12.41
C ALA A 139 2.41 8.50 -13.76
N THR A 140 1.69 9.06 -14.71
CA THR A 140 1.43 8.44 -16.01
C THR A 140 2.08 9.25 -17.13
N ASP A 141 2.53 8.56 -18.17
CA ASP A 141 3.00 9.22 -19.37
C ASP A 141 1.80 9.87 -20.09
N PRO A 142 1.89 11.15 -20.48
CA PRO A 142 0.77 11.84 -21.13
C PRO A 142 0.50 11.38 -22.58
N VAL A 143 1.42 10.65 -23.20
CA VAL A 143 1.34 10.19 -24.60
C VAL A 143 1.23 8.67 -24.69
N TYR A 144 2.03 7.94 -23.91
CA TYR A 144 2.11 6.49 -23.93
C TYR A 144 1.36 5.90 -22.73
N ASN A 145 0.10 5.51 -22.93
CA ASN A 145 -0.78 5.01 -21.86
C ASN A 145 -0.27 3.72 -21.19
N GLU A 146 0.58 2.98 -21.88
CA GLU A 146 1.25 1.78 -21.38
C GLU A 146 2.42 2.07 -20.44
N ILE A 147 2.90 3.32 -20.40
CA ILE A 147 4.02 3.71 -19.55
C ILE A 147 3.53 4.47 -18.33
N MET A 148 3.94 4.01 -17.17
CA MET A 148 3.73 4.70 -15.91
C MET A 148 4.98 4.70 -15.05
N TYR A 149 4.96 5.54 -14.05
CA TYR A 149 5.97 5.63 -13.00
C TYR A 149 5.29 5.37 -11.65
N ALA A 150 5.94 4.61 -10.81
CA ALA A 150 5.48 4.33 -9.46
C ALA A 150 6.61 4.52 -8.46
N THR A 151 6.26 4.97 -7.27
CA THR A 151 7.23 5.16 -6.20
C THR A 151 6.97 4.19 -5.06
N THR A 152 8.05 3.75 -4.44
CA THR A 152 8.05 3.08 -3.15
C THR A 152 8.69 3.99 -2.11
N GLN A 153 8.76 3.54 -0.86
CA GLN A 153 9.35 4.28 0.25
C GLN A 153 10.76 4.77 -0.07
N GLU A 154 11.12 5.94 0.50
CA GLU A 154 12.46 6.54 0.43
C GLU A 154 12.97 6.79 -1.00
N GLY A 155 12.06 7.13 -1.91
CA GLY A 155 12.41 7.46 -3.29
C GLY A 155 12.82 6.25 -4.13
N GLY A 156 12.22 5.11 -3.89
CA GLY A 156 12.31 3.98 -4.80
C GLY A 156 11.47 4.24 -6.05
N PHE A 157 12.05 4.85 -7.08
CA PHE A 157 11.37 5.20 -8.33
C PHE A 157 11.50 4.08 -9.34
N HIS A 158 10.39 3.73 -9.99
CA HIS A 158 10.32 2.72 -11.04
C HIS A 158 9.55 3.25 -12.25
N ARG A 159 10.08 2.98 -13.44
CA ARG A 159 9.32 3.04 -14.69
C ARG A 159 8.71 1.67 -14.90
N VAL A 160 7.44 1.62 -15.22
CA VAL A 160 6.69 0.38 -15.44
C VAL A 160 6.08 0.41 -16.83
N ASP A 161 6.33 -0.64 -17.59
CA ASP A 161 5.62 -0.92 -18.84
C ASP A 161 4.45 -1.86 -18.53
N LEU A 162 3.24 -1.37 -18.70
CA LEU A 162 2.01 -2.10 -18.37
C LEU A 162 1.71 -3.24 -19.36
N THR A 163 2.28 -3.19 -20.57
CA THR A 163 2.09 -4.22 -21.61
C THR A 163 2.95 -5.44 -21.33
N THR A 164 4.20 -5.23 -20.94
CA THR A 164 5.18 -6.28 -20.71
C THR A 164 5.30 -6.69 -19.24
N GLY A 165 4.91 -5.79 -18.33
CA GLY A 165 5.15 -5.91 -16.89
C GLY A 165 6.59 -5.60 -16.47
N GLU A 166 7.41 -5.07 -17.40
CA GLU A 166 8.78 -4.68 -17.09
C GLU A 166 8.81 -3.54 -16.07
N GLN A 167 9.69 -3.67 -15.09
CA GLN A 167 9.91 -2.66 -14.06
C GLN A 167 11.39 -2.27 -14.05
N VAL A 168 11.67 -1.01 -14.38
CA VAL A 168 13.05 -0.47 -14.39
C VAL A 168 13.21 0.47 -13.21
N TYR A 169 14.18 0.18 -12.35
CA TYR A 169 14.53 1.04 -11.22
C TYR A 169 15.28 2.28 -11.71
N ILE A 170 14.75 3.47 -11.45
CA ILE A 170 15.23 4.74 -11.99
C ILE A 170 15.62 5.75 -10.92
N LYS A 171 15.80 5.32 -9.67
CA LYS A 171 16.25 6.21 -8.60
C LYS A 171 17.60 6.83 -8.97
N PRO A 172 17.73 8.17 -8.88
CA PRO A 172 18.99 8.84 -9.10
C PRO A 172 20.09 8.31 -8.20
N GLN A 173 21.23 7.99 -8.78
CA GLN A 173 22.42 7.59 -8.04
C GLN A 173 23.38 8.77 -7.96
N PRO A 174 24.04 9.01 -6.81
CA PRO A 174 25.07 10.05 -6.70
C PRO A 174 26.25 9.69 -7.60
N LEU A 175 26.91 10.71 -8.15
CA LEU A 175 28.20 10.53 -8.79
C LEU A 175 29.28 10.29 -7.73
N ASP A 176 30.43 9.74 -8.16
CA ASP A 176 31.56 9.51 -7.26
C ASP A 176 31.97 10.81 -6.56
N GLY A 177 31.95 10.80 -5.24
CA GLY A 177 32.27 11.94 -4.40
C GLY A 177 31.09 12.86 -4.05
N ASP A 178 29.93 12.67 -4.63
CA ASP A 178 28.73 13.42 -4.29
C ASP A 178 28.04 12.83 -3.03
N PRO A 179 27.40 13.67 -2.21
CA PRO A 179 26.59 13.20 -1.11
C PRO A 179 25.33 12.49 -1.62
N TYR A 180 24.88 11.48 -0.90
CA TYR A 180 23.61 10.79 -1.20
C TYR A 180 22.43 11.75 -1.18
N GLU A 181 21.54 11.59 -2.18
CA GLU A 181 20.23 12.25 -2.18
C GLU A 181 19.37 11.71 -1.05
N ARG A 182 18.83 12.61 -0.23
CA ARG A 182 17.92 12.24 0.86
C ARG A 182 16.49 12.39 0.37
N PHE A 183 15.77 11.27 0.41
CA PHE A 183 14.37 11.20 0.06
C PHE A 183 13.51 11.04 1.31
N ASN A 184 12.29 11.54 1.25
CA ASN A 184 11.30 11.31 2.29
C ASN A 184 10.66 9.92 2.07
N TRP A 185 9.92 9.45 3.06
CA TRP A 185 9.15 8.22 2.98
C TRP A 185 8.22 8.24 1.76
N ASP A 186 7.38 9.25 1.65
CA ASP A 186 6.53 9.52 0.49
C ASP A 186 7.18 10.56 -0.41
N THR A 187 7.83 10.13 -1.46
CA THR A 187 8.57 11.00 -2.39
C THR A 187 7.73 11.29 -3.64
N PRO A 188 7.54 12.57 -4.01
CA PRO A 188 6.75 12.94 -5.17
C PRO A 188 7.49 12.67 -6.49
N ILE A 189 6.71 12.28 -7.51
CA ILE A 189 7.12 12.17 -8.90
C ILE A 189 6.09 12.85 -9.81
N LEU A 190 6.55 13.54 -10.84
CA LEU A 190 5.71 14.19 -11.85
C LEU A 190 6.29 13.97 -13.23
N VAL A 191 5.47 13.50 -14.17
CA VAL A 191 5.81 13.53 -15.60
C VAL A 191 5.40 14.88 -16.16
N SER A 192 6.28 15.49 -16.97
CA SER A 192 5.98 16.78 -17.61
C SER A 192 4.82 16.64 -18.60
N PRO A 193 3.75 17.43 -18.48
CA PRO A 193 2.65 17.40 -19.45
C PRO A 193 3.04 17.97 -20.82
N HIS A 194 4.21 18.64 -20.92
CA HIS A 194 4.70 19.28 -22.15
C HIS A 194 5.77 18.45 -22.85
N ASN A 195 6.43 17.55 -22.12
CA ASN A 195 7.48 16.71 -22.65
C ASN A 195 7.51 15.36 -21.89
N PRO A 196 6.97 14.29 -22.45
CA PRO A 196 6.86 12.98 -21.78
C PRO A 196 8.24 12.38 -21.44
N ALA A 197 9.29 12.79 -22.14
CA ALA A 197 10.66 12.39 -21.82
C ALA A 197 11.23 13.08 -20.58
N LYS A 198 10.47 13.92 -19.89
CA LYS A 198 10.94 14.67 -18.72
C LYS A 198 10.12 14.34 -17.48
N ILE A 199 10.80 13.84 -16.47
CA ILE A 199 10.24 13.62 -15.14
C ILE A 199 10.88 14.55 -14.11
N TYR A 200 10.10 14.91 -13.09
CA TYR A 200 10.54 15.68 -11.94
C TYR A 200 10.42 14.82 -10.70
N ILE A 201 11.46 14.82 -9.91
CA ILE A 201 11.56 14.08 -8.65
C ILE A 201 12.03 15.06 -7.58
N ALA A 202 11.47 14.99 -6.38
CA ALA A 202 11.92 15.80 -5.27
C ALA A 202 12.58 14.94 -4.19
N SER A 203 13.85 15.27 -3.92
CA SER A 203 14.57 14.86 -2.73
C SER A 203 14.62 16.04 -1.75
N HIS A 204 15.67 16.18 -0.95
CA HIS A 204 15.99 17.45 -0.29
C HIS A 204 16.33 18.57 -1.31
N ARG A 205 16.40 18.24 -2.57
CA ARG A 205 16.51 19.11 -3.75
C ARG A 205 15.43 18.73 -4.78
N ALA A 206 14.99 19.69 -5.58
CA ALA A 206 14.17 19.38 -6.77
C ALA A 206 15.10 19.04 -7.94
N VAL A 207 14.91 17.88 -8.53
CA VAL A 207 15.73 17.39 -9.65
C VAL A 207 14.83 17.09 -10.83
N SER A 208 15.27 17.52 -12.03
CA SER A 208 14.60 17.12 -13.27
C SER A 208 15.50 16.19 -14.07
N TYR A 209 14.94 15.09 -14.53
CA TYR A 209 15.60 14.15 -15.42
C TYR A 209 15.00 14.27 -16.82
N THR A 210 15.85 14.47 -17.80
CA THR A 210 15.52 14.26 -19.20
C THR A 210 16.03 12.88 -19.58
N HIS A 211 15.07 11.99 -19.79
CA HIS A 211 15.17 10.79 -20.58
C HIS A 211 15.93 9.60 -20.02
N LEU A 212 15.17 8.54 -19.82
CA LEU A 212 15.63 7.17 -19.97
C LEU A 212 15.30 6.71 -21.40
N THR A 213 16.19 6.99 -22.36
CA THR A 213 16.21 6.22 -23.60
C THR A 213 16.71 4.84 -23.28
N LEU A 214 15.88 3.86 -23.55
CA LEU A 214 16.32 2.51 -23.79
C LEU A 214 16.95 2.41 -25.15
#